data_3dae258271cc655b708e54f48602c645
#
_entry.id   3dae258271cc655b708e54f48602c645
#
_cell.length_a   1.000
_cell.length_b   1.000
_cell.length_c   1.000
_cell.angle_alpha   90.00
_cell.angle_beta   90.00
_cell.angle_gamma   90.00
#
_symmetry.space_group_name_H-M   'P 1'
#
loop_
_entity.id
_entity.type
_entity.pdbx_description
1 polymer ?
#
loop_
_entity_poly.entity_id
_entity_poly.type
_entity_poly.pdbx_seq_one_letter_code
_entity_poly.pdbx_strand_id
1 'polypeptide(L)'
;MISSVRGPVLSAVGSTVVIEVGGVGLGVQVTPATALGLRINDEARLVTTLIVREDSLTLYGFPTADELAVFELLVGVTGVGPKSALGVLAVLSPNQIAQAVAGDDDGAFRKVSGIGPKTAKLIVLSLAGKLAVTAATSPTRAAPVTSVAASVQAALIGLGWSERVAAEAVDDTLTELADVAGDDAAPPAVAAVLRLALGRLGPAAHHATGSAAASNGTGRS
;
A
#
# COMPACT_ATOMS: atom_id res chain seq x y z
N MET A 1 16.76 7.29 4.85
CA MET A 1 15.33 7.47 5.17
C MET A 1 14.91 6.38 6.13
N ILE A 2 14.11 6.68 7.17
CA ILE A 2 13.71 5.69 8.17
C ILE A 2 12.29 5.24 7.79
N SER A 3 12.16 4.05 7.19
CA SER A 3 10.88 3.54 6.65
C SER A 3 10.15 2.59 7.61
N SER A 4 10.84 2.07 8.61
CA SER A 4 10.24 1.29 9.69
C SER A 4 11.12 1.30 10.92
N VAL A 5 10.52 1.13 12.10
CA VAL A 5 11.21 0.93 13.37
C VAL A 5 10.65 -0.32 14.03
N ARG A 6 11.53 -1.10 14.68
CA ARG A 6 11.15 -2.28 15.45
C ARG A 6 12.05 -2.41 16.67
N GLY A 7 11.44 -2.61 17.85
CA GLY A 7 12.15 -2.80 19.10
C GLY A 7 11.26 -2.60 20.31
N PRO A 8 11.81 -2.68 21.51
CA PRO A 8 11.07 -2.46 22.75
C PRO A 8 10.61 -1.01 22.87
N VAL A 9 9.40 -0.83 23.39
CA VAL A 9 8.82 0.47 23.72
C VAL A 9 9.41 0.96 25.03
N LEU A 10 10.15 2.06 24.99
CA LEU A 10 10.72 2.69 26.20
C LEU A 10 9.73 3.63 26.89
N SER A 11 8.90 4.30 26.10
CA SER A 11 7.84 5.18 26.65
C SER A 11 6.71 5.37 25.63
N ALA A 12 5.50 5.62 26.14
CA ALA A 12 4.33 5.99 25.34
C ALA A 12 3.56 7.07 26.10
N VAL A 13 3.65 8.33 25.66
CA VAL A 13 3.03 9.47 26.32
C VAL A 13 2.34 10.37 25.30
N GLY A 14 1.03 10.53 25.43
CA GLY A 14 0.22 11.33 24.52
C GLY A 14 0.22 10.77 23.09
N SER A 15 0.83 11.50 22.17
CA SER A 15 0.99 11.09 20.76
C SER A 15 2.45 10.78 20.41
N THR A 16 3.31 10.58 21.39
CA THR A 16 4.73 10.28 21.19
C THR A 16 5.07 8.95 21.83
N VAL A 17 5.69 8.06 21.08
CA VAL A 17 6.27 6.82 21.58
C VAL A 17 7.77 6.82 21.34
N VAL A 18 8.53 6.21 22.25
CA VAL A 18 9.96 5.99 22.06
C VAL A 18 10.20 4.50 21.89
N ILE A 19 10.78 4.11 20.75
CA ILE A 19 11.13 2.73 20.43
C ILE A 19 12.65 2.63 20.35
N GLU A 20 13.22 1.68 21.06
CA GLU A 20 14.66 1.42 21.03
C GLU A 20 15.04 0.59 19.81
N VAL A 21 16.02 1.07 19.07
CA VAL A 21 16.59 0.35 17.92
C VAL A 21 18.11 0.34 18.08
N GLY A 22 18.68 -0.81 18.38
CA GLY A 22 20.13 -0.96 18.53
C GLY A 22 20.74 -0.07 19.64
N GLY A 23 20.05 0.12 20.77
CA GLY A 23 20.48 0.98 21.87
C GLY A 23 20.17 2.47 21.70
N VAL A 24 19.49 2.85 20.61
CA VAL A 24 19.06 4.24 20.36
C VAL A 24 17.56 4.36 20.47
N GLY A 25 17.07 5.25 21.36
CA GLY A 25 15.65 5.56 21.50
C GLY A 25 15.19 6.52 20.41
N LEU A 26 14.34 6.04 19.50
CA LEU A 26 13.74 6.87 18.44
C LEU A 26 12.36 7.36 18.88
N GLY A 27 12.20 8.70 18.97
CA GLY A 27 10.92 9.35 19.25
C GLY A 27 10.04 9.38 17.98
N VAL A 28 8.88 8.74 18.05
CA VAL A 28 7.96 8.60 16.93
C VAL A 28 6.61 9.24 17.26
N GLN A 29 6.12 10.12 16.40
CA GLN A 29 4.78 10.68 16.50
C GLN A 29 3.76 9.67 15.95
N VAL A 30 2.76 9.33 16.75
CA VAL A 30 1.72 8.35 16.43
C VAL A 30 0.34 8.89 16.75
N THR A 31 -0.72 8.21 16.31
CA THR A 31 -2.07 8.54 16.76
C THR A 31 -2.24 8.18 18.25
N PRO A 32 -3.13 8.85 19.00
CA PRO A 32 -3.41 8.48 20.38
C PRO A 32 -3.85 7.03 20.55
N ALA A 33 -4.61 6.51 19.60
CA ALA A 33 -5.05 5.10 19.61
C ALA A 33 -3.86 4.14 19.51
N THR A 34 -2.89 4.44 18.63
CA THR A 34 -1.65 3.68 18.51
C THR A 34 -0.84 3.73 19.80
N ALA A 35 -0.66 4.92 20.40
CA ALA A 35 0.09 5.06 21.64
C ALA A 35 -0.54 4.26 22.80
N LEU A 36 -1.86 4.26 22.90
CA LEU A 36 -2.60 3.50 23.93
C LEU A 36 -2.53 1.98 23.73
N GLY A 37 -2.37 1.54 22.48
CA GLY A 37 -2.21 0.12 22.15
C GLY A 37 -0.82 -0.45 22.45
N LEU A 38 0.18 0.40 22.66
CA LEU A 38 1.56 0.00 22.93
C LEU A 38 1.83 -0.07 24.44
N ARG A 39 2.56 -1.11 24.84
CA ARG A 39 2.94 -1.30 26.25
C ARG A 39 4.45 -1.13 26.41
N ILE A 40 4.86 -0.49 27.50
CA ILE A 40 6.27 -0.32 27.83
C ILE A 40 6.92 -1.71 28.01
N ASN A 41 8.11 -1.87 27.45
CA ASN A 41 8.93 -3.09 27.37
C ASN A 41 8.40 -4.16 26.38
N ASP A 42 7.22 -3.99 25.76
CA ASP A 42 6.79 -4.88 24.69
C ASP A 42 7.48 -4.50 23.38
N GLU A 43 7.70 -5.47 22.50
CA GLU A 43 8.24 -5.24 21.17
C GLU A 43 7.16 -4.63 20.26
N ALA A 44 7.46 -3.50 19.68
CA ALA A 44 6.58 -2.83 18.70
C ALA A 44 7.24 -2.74 17.33
N ARG A 45 6.42 -2.76 16.29
CA ARG A 45 6.83 -2.46 14.92
C ARG A 45 5.91 -1.41 14.33
N LEU A 46 6.50 -0.34 13.81
CA LEU A 46 5.78 0.72 13.12
C LEU A 46 6.39 0.92 11.73
N VAL A 47 5.55 1.16 10.72
CA VAL A 47 5.98 1.73 9.45
C VAL A 47 6.07 3.24 9.62
N THR A 48 7.13 3.86 9.08
CA THR A 48 7.45 5.25 9.44
C THR A 48 7.77 6.09 8.21
N THR A 49 7.55 7.39 8.34
CA THR A 49 8.04 8.41 7.42
C THR A 49 8.72 9.54 8.19
N LEU A 50 9.83 10.03 7.66
CA LEU A 50 10.59 11.13 8.26
C LEU A 50 10.25 12.44 7.56
N ILE A 51 9.70 13.38 8.32
CA ILE A 51 9.47 14.75 7.85
C ILE A 51 10.66 15.61 8.25
N VAL A 52 11.34 16.13 7.24
CA VAL A 52 12.52 17.00 7.41
C VAL A 52 12.08 18.45 7.20
N ARG A 53 12.40 19.31 8.14
CA ARG A 53 12.24 20.77 8.07
C ARG A 53 13.58 21.42 8.39
N GLU A 54 13.69 22.72 8.16
CA GLU A 54 14.93 23.48 8.43
C GLU A 54 15.39 23.37 9.87
N ASP A 55 14.43 23.32 10.81
CA ASP A 55 14.64 23.36 12.27
C ASP A 55 14.34 22.03 12.98
N SER A 56 13.84 21.02 12.28
CA SER A 56 13.39 19.80 12.92
C SER A 56 13.37 18.56 12.02
N LEU A 57 13.64 17.41 12.66
CA LEU A 57 13.46 16.07 12.11
C LEU A 57 12.37 15.38 12.91
N THR A 58 11.25 15.07 12.29
CA THR A 58 10.13 14.44 12.98
C THR A 58 9.78 13.13 12.32
N LEU A 59 9.82 12.04 13.08
CA LEU A 59 9.45 10.71 12.63
C LEU A 59 7.97 10.47 12.97
N TYR A 60 7.18 10.12 11.97
CA TYR A 60 5.78 9.71 12.10
C TYR A 60 5.68 8.21 11.91
N GLY A 61 4.88 7.52 12.74
CA GLY A 61 4.76 6.06 12.71
C GLY A 61 3.32 5.59 12.76
N PHE A 62 3.08 4.47 12.07
CA PHE A 62 1.76 3.88 11.90
C PHE A 62 1.84 2.36 12.05
N PRO A 63 0.80 1.72 12.61
CA PRO A 63 0.70 0.26 12.69
C PRO A 63 0.68 -0.42 11.31
N THR A 64 0.08 0.23 10.31
CA THR A 64 -0.15 -0.33 8.98
C THR A 64 0.41 0.54 7.86
N ALA A 65 0.72 -0.09 6.72
CA ALA A 65 1.13 0.62 5.51
C ALA A 65 -0.01 1.48 4.93
N ASP A 66 -1.26 1.07 5.11
CA ASP A 66 -2.43 1.82 4.63
C ASP A 66 -2.58 3.15 5.37
N GLU A 67 -2.36 3.16 6.69
CA GLU A 67 -2.38 4.41 7.47
C GLU A 67 -1.24 5.35 7.02
N LEU A 68 -0.04 4.81 6.79
CA LEU A 68 1.07 5.59 6.27
C LEU A 68 0.76 6.18 4.90
N ALA A 69 0.22 5.38 3.97
CA ALA A 69 -0.13 5.83 2.63
C ALA A 69 -1.17 6.97 2.66
N VAL A 70 -2.21 6.83 3.50
CA VAL A 70 -3.21 7.89 3.69
C VAL A 70 -2.59 9.14 4.32
N PHE A 71 -1.69 8.98 5.30
CA PHE A 71 -0.97 10.11 5.88
C PHE A 71 -0.19 10.90 4.83
N GLU A 72 0.57 10.23 3.98
CA GLU A 72 1.37 10.86 2.92
C GLU A 72 0.49 11.57 1.90
N LEU A 73 -0.65 10.98 1.51
CA LEU A 73 -1.63 11.62 0.65
C LEU A 73 -2.21 12.89 1.29
N LEU A 74 -2.56 12.84 2.58
CA LEU A 74 -3.08 13.99 3.32
C LEU A 74 -2.07 15.13 3.42
N VAL A 75 -0.80 14.81 3.73
CA VAL A 75 0.28 15.81 3.80
C VAL A 75 0.53 16.48 2.45
N GLY A 76 0.26 15.77 1.35
CA GLY A 76 0.32 16.33 -0.01
C GLY A 76 -0.79 17.34 -0.35
N VAL A 77 -1.82 17.47 0.50
CA VAL A 77 -2.93 18.44 0.28
C VAL A 77 -2.53 19.82 0.77
N THR A 78 -2.70 20.82 -0.06
CA THR A 78 -2.43 22.23 0.31
C THR A 78 -3.23 22.64 1.55
N GLY A 79 -2.52 23.09 2.58
CA GLY A 79 -3.11 23.51 3.85
C GLY A 79 -3.30 22.38 4.87
N VAL A 80 -2.82 21.16 4.57
CA VAL A 80 -2.79 20.05 5.52
C VAL A 80 -1.33 19.78 5.90
N GLY A 81 -0.97 20.13 7.14
CA GLY A 81 0.35 19.79 7.68
C GLY A 81 0.36 18.40 8.33
N PRO A 82 1.56 17.87 8.67
CA PRO A 82 1.68 16.54 9.28
C PRO A 82 0.86 16.36 10.56
N LYS A 83 0.78 17.39 11.41
CA LYS A 83 -0.07 17.34 12.63
C LYS A 83 -1.56 17.22 12.31
N SER A 84 -2.03 17.94 11.28
CA SER A 84 -3.42 17.86 10.84
C SER A 84 -3.72 16.51 10.19
N ALA A 85 -2.80 15.96 9.38
CA ALA A 85 -2.91 14.64 8.79
C ALA A 85 -2.98 13.54 9.86
N LEU A 86 -2.12 13.61 10.88
CA LEU A 86 -2.18 12.70 12.03
C LEU A 86 -3.50 12.85 12.80
N GLY A 87 -4.01 14.08 12.94
CA GLY A 87 -5.31 14.37 13.55
C GLY A 87 -6.48 13.75 12.77
N VAL A 88 -6.42 13.74 11.45
CA VAL A 88 -7.43 13.04 10.62
C VAL A 88 -7.41 11.54 10.92
N LEU A 89 -6.25 10.91 10.92
CA LEU A 89 -6.11 9.48 11.21
C LEU A 89 -6.40 9.12 12.67
N ALA A 90 -6.36 10.08 13.59
CA ALA A 90 -6.81 9.88 14.97
C ALA A 90 -8.34 9.78 15.10
N VAL A 91 -9.09 10.34 14.15
CA VAL A 91 -10.57 10.40 14.16
C VAL A 91 -11.18 9.46 13.16
N LEU A 92 -10.55 9.30 11.98
CA LEU A 92 -11.06 8.53 10.85
C LEU A 92 -10.07 7.43 10.48
N SER A 93 -10.56 6.20 10.33
CA SER A 93 -9.76 5.12 9.76
C SER A 93 -9.51 5.33 8.26
N PRO A 94 -8.50 4.68 7.64
CA PRO A 94 -8.26 4.73 6.20
C PRO A 94 -9.50 4.44 5.36
N ASN A 95 -10.30 3.44 5.75
CA ASN A 95 -11.55 3.10 5.06
C ASN A 95 -12.62 4.19 5.18
N GLN A 96 -12.76 4.81 6.36
CA GLN A 96 -13.69 5.91 6.54
C GLN A 96 -13.29 7.13 5.72
N ILE A 97 -11.99 7.39 5.61
CA ILE A 97 -11.44 8.45 4.75
C ILE A 97 -11.77 8.16 3.28
N ALA A 98 -11.53 6.92 2.83
CA ALA A 98 -11.84 6.51 1.46
C ALA A 98 -13.34 6.61 1.15
N GLN A 99 -14.21 6.22 2.08
CA GLN A 99 -15.67 6.36 1.95
C GLN A 99 -16.10 7.82 1.90
N ALA A 100 -15.57 8.67 2.78
CA ALA A 100 -15.88 10.10 2.80
C ALA A 100 -15.46 10.78 1.49
N VAL A 101 -14.30 10.42 0.95
CA VAL A 101 -13.82 10.94 -0.34
C VAL A 101 -14.70 10.44 -1.49
N ALA A 102 -15.06 9.16 -1.53
CA ALA A 102 -15.91 8.59 -2.57
C ALA A 102 -17.34 9.15 -2.54
N GLY A 103 -17.84 9.49 -1.35
CA GLY A 103 -19.17 10.08 -1.12
C GLY A 103 -19.21 11.60 -1.18
N ASP A 104 -18.11 12.28 -1.51
CA ASP A 104 -17.97 13.76 -1.48
C ASP A 104 -18.37 14.38 -0.13
N ASP A 105 -18.16 13.63 0.97
CA ASP A 105 -18.50 14.04 2.35
C ASP A 105 -17.35 14.82 3.01
N ASP A 106 -17.30 16.14 2.76
CA ASP A 106 -16.37 17.04 3.44
C ASP A 106 -16.70 17.21 4.94
N GLY A 107 -17.95 16.89 5.34
CA GLY A 107 -18.41 16.97 6.73
C GLY A 107 -17.65 16.04 7.67
N ALA A 108 -17.22 14.86 7.19
CA ALA A 108 -16.42 13.94 7.96
C ALA A 108 -15.09 14.56 8.41
N PHE A 109 -14.42 15.30 7.55
CA PHE A 109 -13.14 15.96 7.85
C PHE A 109 -13.28 17.19 8.75
N ARG A 110 -14.41 17.88 8.70
CA ARG A 110 -14.67 19.05 9.59
C ARG A 110 -14.79 18.69 11.06
N LYS A 111 -14.95 17.40 11.40
CA LYS A 111 -14.92 16.91 12.78
C LYS A 111 -13.52 16.91 13.39
N VAL A 112 -12.50 17.05 12.54
CA VAL A 112 -11.09 17.05 12.97
C VAL A 112 -10.68 18.47 13.33
N SER A 113 -10.14 18.64 14.55
CA SER A 113 -9.64 19.93 15.01
C SER A 113 -8.56 20.46 14.07
N GLY A 114 -8.69 21.73 13.68
CA GLY A 114 -7.75 22.38 12.75
C GLY A 114 -8.06 22.17 11.27
N ILE A 115 -9.14 21.47 10.91
CA ILE A 115 -9.60 21.34 9.52
C ILE A 115 -10.88 22.15 9.32
N GLY A 116 -10.72 23.28 8.63
CA GLY A 116 -11.84 24.13 8.27
C GLY A 116 -12.58 23.65 7.00
N PRO A 117 -13.75 24.25 6.69
CA PRO A 117 -14.56 23.83 5.54
C PRO A 117 -13.82 23.88 4.19
N LYS A 118 -12.96 24.88 4.00
CA LYS A 118 -12.16 25.02 2.77
C LYS A 118 -11.15 23.89 2.64
N THR A 119 -10.43 23.55 3.73
CA THR A 119 -9.45 22.48 3.75
C THR A 119 -10.13 21.12 3.60
N ALA A 120 -11.28 20.91 4.24
CA ALA A 120 -12.05 19.67 4.09
C ALA A 120 -12.44 19.40 2.63
N LYS A 121 -12.94 20.40 1.91
CA LYS A 121 -13.24 20.30 0.47
C LYS A 121 -11.99 20.02 -0.36
N LEU A 122 -10.86 20.65 -0.05
CA LEU A 122 -9.59 20.38 -0.74
C LEU A 122 -9.10 18.96 -0.50
N ILE A 123 -9.29 18.39 0.70
CA ILE A 123 -8.96 16.99 0.99
C ILE A 123 -9.77 16.08 0.07
N VAL A 124 -11.10 16.21 0.06
CA VAL A 124 -11.98 15.38 -0.78
C VAL A 124 -11.58 15.47 -2.25
N LEU A 125 -11.42 16.67 -2.77
CA LEU A 125 -11.04 16.89 -4.18
C LEU A 125 -9.65 16.29 -4.52
N SER A 126 -8.66 16.49 -3.64
CA SER A 126 -7.29 16.06 -3.90
C SER A 126 -7.09 14.55 -3.75
N LEU A 127 -7.90 13.89 -2.94
CA LEU A 127 -7.84 12.45 -2.70
C LEU A 127 -8.78 11.65 -3.61
N ALA A 128 -9.67 12.30 -4.34
CA ALA A 128 -10.57 11.64 -5.30
C ALA A 128 -9.77 10.80 -6.30
N GLY A 129 -10.14 9.52 -6.43
CA GLY A 129 -9.48 8.56 -7.31
C GLY A 129 -8.11 8.05 -6.84
N LYS A 130 -7.58 8.52 -5.70
CA LYS A 130 -6.28 8.08 -5.16
C LYS A 130 -6.40 7.06 -4.03
N LEU A 131 -7.57 6.94 -3.42
CA LEU A 131 -7.84 5.99 -2.34
C LEU A 131 -8.68 4.84 -2.90
N ALA A 132 -8.15 3.61 -2.77
CA ALA A 132 -8.96 2.43 -2.99
C ALA A 132 -9.85 2.23 -1.75
N VAL A 133 -11.16 2.12 -1.94
CA VAL A 133 -12.06 1.65 -0.89
C VAL A 133 -11.78 0.16 -0.73
N THR A 134 -10.86 -0.20 0.17
CA THR A 134 -10.78 -1.58 0.61
C THR A 134 -12.00 -1.83 1.47
N ALA A 135 -12.90 -2.68 1.00
CA ALA A 135 -13.98 -3.20 1.84
C ALA A 135 -13.33 -3.72 3.12
N ALA A 136 -13.79 -3.24 4.28
CA ALA A 136 -13.24 -3.56 5.58
C ALA A 136 -13.12 -5.07 5.74
N THR A 137 -11.93 -5.61 5.54
CA THR A 137 -11.59 -6.95 5.96
C THR A 137 -11.13 -6.86 7.40
N SER A 138 -12.09 -6.98 8.33
CA SER A 138 -11.79 -7.52 9.64
C SER A 138 -10.95 -8.78 9.46
N PRO A 139 -9.94 -9.08 10.30
CA PRO A 139 -9.19 -10.31 10.22
C PRO A 139 -10.05 -11.46 10.72
N THR A 140 -11.03 -11.88 9.96
CA THR A 140 -11.77 -13.11 10.20
C THR A 140 -12.34 -13.60 8.87
N ARG A 141 -11.66 -14.59 8.29
CA ARG A 141 -12.21 -15.61 7.41
C ARG A 141 -12.68 -15.19 6.02
N ALA A 142 -11.99 -15.72 5.03
CA ALA A 142 -12.36 -15.85 3.63
C ALA A 142 -12.43 -14.52 2.84
N ALA A 143 -11.29 -14.13 2.26
CA ALA A 143 -11.30 -13.40 1.00
C ALA A 143 -12.28 -14.09 0.03
N PRO A 144 -13.05 -13.34 -0.80
CA PRO A 144 -13.65 -13.94 -1.98
C PRO A 144 -12.47 -14.58 -2.72
N VAL A 145 -12.65 -15.80 -3.16
CA VAL A 145 -11.64 -16.59 -3.87
C VAL A 145 -11.33 -15.83 -5.17
N THR A 146 -10.46 -14.85 -5.10
CA THR A 146 -9.71 -14.44 -6.29
C THR A 146 -8.98 -15.71 -6.66
N SER A 147 -9.39 -16.36 -7.75
CA SER A 147 -8.85 -17.65 -8.13
C SER A 147 -7.33 -17.53 -8.11
N VAL A 148 -6.63 -18.57 -7.69
CA VAL A 148 -5.17 -18.63 -7.71
C VAL A 148 -4.67 -18.13 -9.05
N ALA A 149 -5.38 -18.45 -10.13
CA ALA A 149 -5.18 -17.95 -11.49
C ALA A 149 -5.14 -16.40 -11.55
N ALA A 150 -6.15 -15.72 -11.07
CA ALA A 150 -6.21 -14.24 -11.15
C ALA A 150 -5.10 -13.56 -10.35
N SER A 151 -4.73 -14.13 -9.20
CA SER A 151 -3.62 -13.60 -8.39
C SER A 151 -2.26 -13.75 -9.06
N VAL A 152 -2.02 -14.90 -9.70
CA VAL A 152 -0.77 -15.17 -10.45
C VAL A 152 -0.72 -14.34 -11.73
N GLN A 153 -1.83 -14.22 -12.46
CA GLN A 153 -1.93 -13.39 -13.66
C GLN A 153 -1.61 -11.92 -13.34
N ALA A 154 -2.20 -11.36 -12.28
CA ALA A 154 -1.90 -9.99 -11.85
C ALA A 154 -0.42 -9.80 -11.49
N ALA A 155 0.19 -10.78 -10.83
CA ALA A 155 1.62 -10.74 -10.49
C ALA A 155 2.51 -10.77 -11.76
N LEU A 156 2.19 -11.59 -12.75
CA LEU A 156 2.93 -11.66 -14.02
C LEU A 156 2.82 -10.37 -14.82
N ILE A 157 1.61 -9.75 -14.87
CA ILE A 157 1.41 -8.44 -15.50
C ILE A 157 2.24 -7.37 -14.80
N GLY A 158 2.26 -7.38 -13.45
CA GLY A 158 3.10 -6.47 -12.65
C GLY A 158 4.61 -6.65 -12.89
N LEU A 159 5.04 -7.83 -13.33
CA LEU A 159 6.43 -8.14 -13.72
C LEU A 159 6.75 -7.76 -15.19
N GLY A 160 5.78 -7.23 -15.94
CA GLY A 160 5.98 -6.71 -17.30
C GLY A 160 5.54 -7.66 -18.42
N TRP A 161 4.86 -8.78 -18.14
CA TRP A 161 4.29 -9.65 -19.14
C TRP A 161 2.96 -9.11 -19.68
N SER A 162 2.66 -9.35 -20.97
CA SER A 162 1.36 -8.97 -21.51
C SER A 162 0.24 -9.82 -20.90
N GLU A 163 -0.96 -9.25 -20.78
CA GLU A 163 -2.13 -9.93 -20.20
C GLU A 163 -2.41 -11.29 -20.85
N ARG A 164 -2.29 -11.38 -22.18
CA ARG A 164 -2.49 -12.61 -22.94
C ARG A 164 -1.45 -13.69 -22.57
N VAL A 165 -0.17 -13.32 -22.51
CA VAL A 165 0.93 -14.24 -22.17
C VAL A 165 0.83 -14.69 -20.72
N ALA A 166 0.43 -13.79 -19.81
CA ALA A 166 0.21 -14.12 -18.42
C ALA A 166 -0.96 -15.10 -18.23
N ALA A 167 -2.06 -14.91 -18.98
CA ALA A 167 -3.21 -15.81 -18.93
C ALA A 167 -2.86 -17.22 -19.44
N GLU A 168 -2.22 -17.33 -20.61
CA GLU A 168 -1.77 -18.61 -21.17
C GLU A 168 -0.83 -19.37 -20.22
N ALA A 169 0.16 -18.68 -19.66
CA ALA A 169 1.11 -19.31 -18.72
C ALA A 169 0.46 -19.79 -17.42
N VAL A 170 -0.56 -19.09 -16.93
CA VAL A 170 -1.31 -19.51 -15.74
C VAL A 170 -2.19 -20.72 -16.03
N ASP A 171 -2.91 -20.72 -17.14
CA ASP A 171 -3.79 -21.83 -17.56
C ASP A 171 -2.99 -23.11 -17.76
N ASP A 172 -1.88 -23.04 -18.49
CA ASP A 172 -0.99 -24.19 -18.71
C ASP A 172 -0.42 -24.73 -17.39
N THR A 173 -0.02 -23.85 -16.48
CA THR A 173 0.55 -24.25 -15.19
C THR A 173 -0.48 -24.91 -14.28
N LEU A 174 -1.69 -24.40 -14.26
CA LEU A 174 -2.79 -24.97 -13.46
C LEU A 174 -3.24 -26.31 -14.01
N THR A 175 -3.30 -26.48 -15.33
CA THR A 175 -3.62 -27.74 -15.98
C THR A 175 -2.59 -28.83 -15.63
N GLU A 176 -1.29 -28.52 -15.73
CA GLU A 176 -0.23 -29.47 -15.35
C GLU A 176 -0.28 -29.83 -13.86
N LEU A 177 -0.54 -28.87 -12.99
CA LEU A 177 -0.68 -29.15 -11.56
C LEU A 177 -1.91 -30.00 -11.24
N ALA A 178 -3.03 -29.83 -11.98
CA ALA A 178 -4.21 -30.67 -11.84
C ALA A 178 -3.94 -32.11 -12.28
N ASP A 179 -3.22 -32.29 -13.39
CA ASP A 179 -2.86 -33.61 -13.92
C ASP A 179 -1.94 -34.40 -12.96
N VAL A 180 -1.07 -33.71 -12.24
CA VAL A 180 -0.12 -34.31 -11.27
C VAL A 180 -0.76 -34.58 -9.90
N ALA A 181 -1.71 -33.74 -9.48
CA ALA A 181 -2.23 -33.73 -8.10
C ALA A 181 -3.41 -34.67 -7.85
N GLY A 182 -4.14 -35.09 -8.89
CA GLY A 182 -5.37 -35.91 -8.74
C GLY A 182 -6.55 -35.13 -8.11
N ASP A 183 -7.75 -35.74 -8.16
CA ASP A 183 -9.04 -35.10 -7.84
C ASP A 183 -9.25 -34.70 -6.37
N ASP A 184 -8.34 -35.09 -5.46
CA ASP A 184 -8.46 -34.87 -3.99
C ASP A 184 -7.39 -33.89 -3.42
N ALA A 185 -6.67 -33.15 -4.26
CA ALA A 185 -5.59 -32.28 -3.80
C ALA A 185 -6.10 -30.89 -3.37
N ALA A 186 -5.55 -30.38 -2.28
CA ALA A 186 -5.76 -28.99 -1.85
C ALA A 186 -5.33 -28.02 -2.96
N PRO A 187 -6.04 -26.86 -3.12
CA PRO A 187 -5.69 -25.88 -4.16
C PRO A 187 -4.24 -25.43 -4.02
N PRO A 188 -3.49 -25.35 -5.15
CA PRO A 188 -2.08 -25.01 -5.12
C PRO A 188 -1.84 -23.60 -4.56
N ALA A 189 -0.77 -23.44 -3.78
CA ALA A 189 -0.40 -22.13 -3.25
C ALA A 189 -0.01 -21.17 -4.40
N VAL A 190 -0.46 -19.91 -4.34
CA VAL A 190 -0.18 -18.85 -5.34
C VAL A 190 1.33 -18.75 -5.65
N ALA A 191 2.19 -18.85 -4.62
CA ALA A 191 3.64 -18.79 -4.78
C ALA A 191 4.22 -19.97 -5.57
N ALA A 192 3.62 -21.16 -5.49
CA ALA A 192 4.06 -22.33 -6.23
C ALA A 192 3.70 -22.19 -7.71
N VAL A 193 2.45 -21.81 -8.01
CA VAL A 193 1.98 -21.56 -9.37
C VAL A 193 2.78 -20.44 -10.04
N LEU A 194 3.02 -19.34 -9.35
CA LEU A 194 3.82 -18.22 -9.87
C LEU A 194 5.25 -18.66 -10.21
N ARG A 195 5.89 -19.45 -9.36
CA ARG A 195 7.25 -19.95 -9.62
C ARG A 195 7.32 -20.85 -10.85
N LEU A 196 6.35 -21.73 -11.03
CA LEU A 196 6.27 -22.61 -12.19
C LEU A 196 5.98 -21.81 -13.48
N ALA A 197 5.05 -20.86 -13.44
CA ALA A 197 4.75 -19.99 -14.57
C ALA A 197 5.97 -19.15 -14.99
N LEU A 198 6.73 -18.59 -14.03
CA LEU A 198 7.97 -17.86 -14.30
C LEU A 198 9.07 -18.76 -14.86
N GLY A 199 9.16 -20.01 -14.42
CA GLY A 199 10.11 -20.99 -14.96
C GLY A 199 9.86 -21.29 -16.44
N ARG A 200 8.61 -21.25 -16.88
CA ARG A 200 8.21 -21.45 -18.30
C ARG A 200 8.43 -20.20 -19.15
N LEU A 201 8.10 -19.04 -18.63
CA LEU A 201 8.19 -17.78 -19.36
C LEU A 201 9.64 -17.29 -19.54
N GLY A 202 10.57 -17.75 -18.71
CA GLY A 202 11.95 -17.26 -18.70
C GLY A 202 12.06 -15.81 -18.21
N PRO A 203 13.24 -15.18 -18.30
CA PRO A 203 13.39 -13.76 -17.95
C PRO A 203 12.57 -12.88 -18.89
N ALA A 204 11.81 -11.90 -18.35
CA ALA A 204 10.99 -10.98 -19.12
C ALA A 204 11.82 -10.27 -20.20
N ALA A 205 11.57 -10.58 -21.46
CA ALA A 205 12.12 -9.80 -22.56
C ALA A 205 11.33 -8.49 -22.64
N HIS A 206 11.96 -7.38 -22.31
CA HIS A 206 11.40 -6.06 -22.61
C HIS A 206 11.28 -5.93 -24.12
N HIS A 207 10.10 -6.20 -24.67
CA HIS A 207 9.80 -5.85 -26.05
C HIS A 207 9.71 -4.33 -26.13
N ALA A 208 10.87 -3.71 -26.44
CA ALA A 208 10.91 -2.38 -26.98
C ALA A 208 10.08 -2.40 -28.27
N THR A 209 9.01 -1.64 -28.31
CA THR A 209 8.26 -1.33 -29.51
C THR A 209 9.18 -0.51 -30.42
N GLY A 210 9.97 -1.22 -31.23
CA GLY A 210 10.76 -0.65 -32.32
C GLY A 210 9.84 -0.36 -33.49
N SER A 211 9.62 0.91 -33.71
CA SER A 211 9.03 1.50 -34.92
C SER A 211 9.75 0.97 -36.17
N ALA A 212 9.03 0.22 -36.97
CA ALA A 212 9.43 -0.05 -38.36
C ALA A 212 9.05 1.16 -39.21
N ALA A 213 9.99 2.07 -39.41
CA ALA A 213 9.90 3.06 -40.49
C ALA A 213 10.37 2.41 -41.79
N ALA A 214 9.43 2.28 -42.69
CA ALA A 214 9.65 1.82 -44.04
C ALA A 214 10.59 2.75 -44.81
N SER A 215 11.70 2.24 -45.28
CA SER A 215 12.47 2.86 -46.34
C SER A 215 11.97 2.34 -47.68
N ASN A 216 11.28 3.17 -48.41
CA ASN A 216 11.01 2.95 -49.82
C ASN A 216 11.96 3.85 -50.63
N GLY A 217 13.02 3.27 -51.11
CA GLY A 217 13.92 3.93 -52.04
C GLY A 217 13.57 3.50 -53.44
N THR A 218 13.21 4.44 -54.27
CA THR A 218 13.13 4.22 -55.72
C THR A 218 14.23 5.02 -56.37
N GLY A 219 15.05 4.34 -57.13
CA GLY A 219 16.10 4.87 -57.96
C GLY A 219 15.60 5.41 -59.31
N ARG A 220 16.57 5.79 -60.10
CA ARG A 220 16.66 6.34 -61.47
C ARG A 220 16.82 7.85 -61.48
N SER A 221 17.90 8.35 -62.02
CA SER A 221 18.59 8.32 -63.29
C SER A 221 19.98 8.92 -63.13
#